data_d3967c0db6e7b8c0705e93b8d0dd6640
#
_entry.id   d3967c0db6e7b8c0705e93b8d0dd6640
#
_cell.length_a   1.000
_cell.length_b   1.000
_cell.length_c   1.000
_cell.angle_alpha   90.00
_cell.angle_beta   90.00
_cell.angle_gamma   90.00
#
_symmetry.space_group_name_H-M   'P 1'
#
loop_
_entity.id
_entity.type
_entity.pdbx_description
1 polymer ?
#
loop_
_entity_poly.entity_id
_entity_poly.type
_entity_poly.pdbx_seq_one_letter_code
_entity_poly.pdbx_strand_id
1 'polypeptide(L)'
;MARIAFFSIYAFGHTNPTLAVVRELTRRGHRVRYYSFSPFQKAIEAAGGECVLCDAYLPPPPPDVDRQVGRDFAGLVEMITDTTLAMDGPIGRDLREFAPHCVVSDSLCFWGKLWSAKLGLPYVCSTTTFAFNRETAGMMKQTPGQLFRLLMGRGRIRRCMERLREAGYPVSGLLDLIQNSNDTDTIVYTSRAFQPKADTFSSKYAFIGPSIPEQIGAGEAEWKGCCYISLGTVNNRNLPFYQACIEALRQESFPVVISVGEQTDLSAFRDVPEHIFLRPRVDQLAVLARAGVFVTHCGMNSASEGLYFGVPLVLYPQQAEQGLVARRVEELGAGLRLKRPAPEAIRAAVRQVREQQSYRSRAREIAAGFREAGGYRRGADKILEAAARGRGTCAEYTPML
;
A
#
# COMPACT_ATOMS: atom_id res chain seq x y z
N MET A 1 -16.10 -24.09 0.76
CA MET A 1 -16.23 -22.62 0.69
C MET A 1 -15.67 -22.02 1.97
N ALA A 2 -14.74 -21.06 1.90
CA ALA A 2 -14.25 -20.31 3.06
C ALA A 2 -14.94 -18.95 3.14
N ARG A 3 -15.10 -18.43 4.38
CA ARG A 3 -15.52 -17.06 4.67
C ARG A 3 -14.31 -16.29 5.19
N ILE A 4 -14.00 -15.15 4.59
CA ILE A 4 -12.78 -14.37 4.87
C ILE A 4 -13.18 -12.93 5.16
N ALA A 5 -12.77 -12.41 6.31
CA ALA A 5 -12.99 -11.03 6.69
C ALA A 5 -11.74 -10.20 6.37
N PHE A 6 -11.88 -9.17 5.55
CA PHE A 6 -10.82 -8.21 5.25
C PHE A 6 -11.03 -6.91 6.01
N PHE A 7 -9.93 -6.32 6.49
CA PHE A 7 -9.90 -5.00 7.10
C PHE A 7 -8.82 -4.14 6.47
N SER A 8 -9.14 -2.89 6.14
CA SER A 8 -8.18 -1.93 5.60
C SER A 8 -8.33 -0.57 6.27
N ILE A 9 -7.34 0.29 6.08
CA ILE A 9 -7.38 1.70 6.48
C ILE A 9 -7.96 2.56 5.36
N TYR A 10 -8.24 3.83 5.67
CA TYR A 10 -8.75 4.81 4.70
C TYR A 10 -7.64 5.30 3.75
N ALA A 11 -7.13 4.40 2.89
CA ALA A 11 -6.05 4.71 1.96
C ALA A 11 -6.10 3.86 0.68
N PHE A 12 -6.05 4.51 -0.49
CA PHE A 12 -6.01 3.84 -1.81
C PHE A 12 -4.81 2.88 -1.94
N GLY A 13 -3.64 3.30 -1.46
CA GLY A 13 -2.41 2.49 -1.51
C GLY A 13 -2.48 1.20 -0.72
N HIS A 14 -3.40 1.10 0.26
CA HIS A 14 -3.61 -0.07 1.11
C HIS A 14 -4.76 -0.96 0.62
N THR A 15 -5.79 -0.38 0.00
CA THR A 15 -6.93 -1.13 -0.54
C THR A 15 -6.66 -1.70 -1.93
N ASN A 16 -6.13 -0.91 -2.86
CA ASN A 16 -5.95 -1.32 -4.26
C ASN A 16 -5.16 -2.63 -4.45
N PRO A 17 -4.03 -2.88 -3.76
CA PRO A 17 -3.29 -4.13 -3.93
C PRO A 17 -4.08 -5.38 -3.52
N THR A 18 -5.06 -5.24 -2.62
CA THR A 18 -5.87 -6.37 -2.15
C THR A 18 -6.97 -6.77 -3.13
N LEU A 19 -7.40 -5.86 -4.01
CA LEU A 19 -8.57 -6.09 -4.87
C LEU A 19 -8.41 -7.28 -5.83
N ALA A 20 -7.21 -7.49 -6.38
CA ALA A 20 -6.97 -8.66 -7.23
C ALA A 20 -6.94 -9.97 -6.42
N VAL A 21 -6.49 -9.92 -5.15
CA VAL A 21 -6.56 -11.07 -4.23
C VAL A 21 -8.01 -11.37 -3.86
N VAL A 22 -8.83 -10.36 -3.57
CA VAL A 22 -10.27 -10.50 -3.31
C VAL A 22 -10.96 -11.13 -4.51
N ARG A 23 -10.73 -10.61 -5.72
CA ARG A 23 -11.30 -11.15 -6.96
C ARG A 23 -10.92 -12.62 -7.17
N GLU A 24 -9.68 -12.99 -6.90
CA GLU A 24 -9.25 -14.39 -7.03
C GLU A 24 -9.93 -15.30 -6.00
N LEU A 25 -10.07 -14.86 -4.75
CA LEU A 25 -10.78 -15.61 -3.71
C LEU A 25 -12.26 -15.84 -4.09
N THR A 26 -12.94 -14.79 -4.57
CA THR A 26 -14.35 -14.87 -4.98
C THR A 26 -14.53 -15.71 -6.24
N ARG A 27 -13.62 -15.60 -7.23
CA ARG A 27 -13.59 -16.47 -8.42
C ARG A 27 -13.43 -17.95 -8.07
N ARG A 28 -12.71 -18.27 -6.98
CA ARG A 28 -12.57 -19.64 -6.46
C ARG A 28 -13.76 -20.10 -5.61
N GLY A 29 -14.85 -19.32 -5.55
CA GLY A 29 -16.07 -19.66 -4.82
C GLY A 29 -16.00 -19.43 -3.31
N HIS A 30 -15.09 -18.57 -2.82
CA HIS A 30 -15.02 -18.16 -1.42
C HIS A 30 -15.80 -16.86 -1.20
N ARG A 31 -16.32 -16.63 0.01
CA ARG A 31 -16.98 -15.39 0.38
C ARG A 31 -16.00 -14.45 1.07
N VAL A 32 -15.95 -13.22 0.61
CA VAL A 32 -15.12 -12.16 1.19
C VAL A 32 -16.03 -11.05 1.69
N ARG A 33 -15.95 -10.73 2.98
CA ARG A 33 -16.55 -9.53 3.58
C ARG A 33 -15.45 -8.54 3.90
N TYR A 34 -15.58 -7.32 3.37
CA TYR A 34 -14.54 -6.32 3.44
C TYR A 34 -15.02 -5.10 4.25
N TYR A 35 -14.47 -4.91 5.42
CA TYR A 35 -14.72 -3.77 6.30
C TYR A 35 -13.83 -2.60 5.86
N SER A 36 -14.44 -1.59 5.25
CA SER A 36 -13.74 -0.50 4.57
C SER A 36 -14.58 0.78 4.58
N PHE A 37 -14.32 1.69 3.66
CA PHE A 37 -14.87 3.04 3.62
C PHE A 37 -15.49 3.33 2.25
N SER A 38 -16.42 4.30 2.24
CA SER A 38 -17.24 4.64 1.05
C SER A 38 -16.46 4.87 -0.25
N PRO A 39 -15.28 5.52 -0.30
CA PRO A 39 -14.55 5.70 -1.55
C PRO A 39 -14.07 4.39 -2.21
N PHE A 40 -13.95 3.30 -1.43
CA PHE A 40 -13.46 2.00 -1.92
C PHE A 40 -14.57 1.01 -2.24
N GLN A 41 -15.82 1.30 -1.84
CA GLN A 41 -16.96 0.39 -1.94
C GLN A 41 -17.13 -0.19 -3.35
N LYS A 42 -17.25 0.67 -4.36
CA LYS A 42 -17.44 0.24 -5.75
C LYS A 42 -16.32 -0.69 -6.25
N ALA A 43 -15.08 -0.41 -5.87
CA ALA A 43 -13.93 -1.23 -6.28
C ALA A 43 -13.92 -2.60 -5.59
N ILE A 44 -14.29 -2.65 -4.31
CA ILE A 44 -14.41 -3.88 -3.52
C ILE A 44 -15.54 -4.76 -4.07
N GLU A 45 -16.71 -4.18 -4.33
CA GLU A 45 -17.87 -4.88 -4.89
C GLU A 45 -17.59 -5.38 -6.32
N ALA A 46 -16.91 -4.58 -7.15
CA ALA A 46 -16.45 -5.01 -8.48
C ALA A 46 -15.41 -6.15 -8.43
N ALA A 47 -14.71 -6.31 -7.30
CA ALA A 47 -13.86 -7.47 -7.06
C ALA A 47 -14.63 -8.69 -6.49
N GLY A 48 -15.95 -8.58 -6.27
CA GLY A 48 -16.82 -9.63 -5.75
C GLY A 48 -16.88 -9.71 -4.22
N GLY A 49 -16.31 -8.74 -3.50
CA GLY A 49 -16.40 -8.65 -2.04
C GLY A 49 -17.69 -7.99 -1.55
N GLU A 50 -18.20 -8.41 -0.40
CA GLU A 50 -19.28 -7.74 0.32
C GLU A 50 -18.67 -6.59 1.12
N CYS A 51 -18.96 -5.33 0.77
CA CYS A 51 -18.39 -4.17 1.49
C CYS A 51 -19.25 -3.77 2.68
N VAL A 52 -18.64 -3.70 3.87
CA VAL A 52 -19.24 -3.15 5.10
C VAL A 52 -18.59 -1.80 5.38
N LEU A 53 -19.41 -0.74 5.40
CA LEU A 53 -18.91 0.62 5.57
C LEU A 53 -18.59 0.94 7.04
N CYS A 54 -17.40 1.48 7.25
CA CYS A 54 -16.88 1.86 8.56
C CYS A 54 -16.74 3.39 8.74
N ASP A 55 -17.25 4.19 7.81
CA ASP A 55 -17.13 5.66 7.82
C ASP A 55 -17.66 6.31 9.11
N ALA A 56 -18.68 5.71 9.73
CA ALA A 56 -19.24 6.21 10.99
C ALA A 56 -18.27 6.07 12.19
N TYR A 57 -17.26 5.21 12.11
CA TYR A 57 -16.36 4.89 13.22
C TYR A 57 -14.96 5.49 13.06
N LEU A 58 -14.57 5.80 11.84
CA LEU A 58 -13.30 6.43 11.52
C LEU A 58 -13.54 7.48 10.44
N PRO A 59 -13.54 8.78 10.80
CA PRO A 59 -13.65 9.83 9.80
C PRO A 59 -12.46 9.83 8.83
N PRO A 60 -12.63 10.42 7.63
CA PRO A 60 -11.53 10.57 6.69
C PRO A 60 -10.31 11.20 7.37
N PRO A 61 -9.11 10.66 7.15
CA PRO A 61 -7.91 11.21 7.76
C PRO A 61 -7.66 12.65 7.26
N PRO A 62 -7.17 13.56 8.11
CA PRO A 62 -6.80 14.90 7.66
C PRO A 62 -5.66 14.84 6.63
N PRO A 63 -5.54 15.85 5.75
CA PRO A 63 -4.54 15.85 4.68
C PRO A 63 -3.07 15.73 5.15
N ASP A 64 -2.81 16.07 6.42
CA ASP A 64 -1.48 16.05 7.03
C ASP A 64 -1.28 14.91 8.05
N VAL A 65 -2.14 13.87 8.00
CA VAL A 65 -2.12 12.73 8.93
C VAL A 65 -0.72 12.11 9.09
N ASP A 66 0.03 11.97 8.00
CA ASP A 66 1.39 11.41 8.04
C ASP A 66 2.36 12.24 8.90
N ARG A 67 2.19 13.57 8.87
CA ARG A 67 2.97 14.49 9.72
C ARG A 67 2.54 14.42 11.17
N GLN A 68 1.24 14.25 11.42
CA GLN A 68 0.68 14.13 12.75
C GLN A 68 1.10 12.82 13.42
N VAL A 69 1.00 11.68 12.72
CA VAL A 69 1.43 10.36 13.20
C VAL A 69 2.91 10.38 13.60
N GLY A 70 3.76 11.01 12.81
CA GLY A 70 5.19 11.17 13.14
C GLY A 70 5.48 12.10 14.33
N ARG A 71 4.50 12.92 14.77
CA ARG A 71 4.64 13.90 15.86
C ARG A 71 3.97 13.46 17.14
N ASP A 72 2.82 12.78 17.09
CA ASP A 72 2.06 12.30 18.25
C ASP A 72 1.71 10.82 18.12
N PHE A 73 2.66 9.96 18.42
CA PHE A 73 2.46 8.53 18.39
C PHE A 73 1.42 8.04 19.42
N ALA A 74 1.33 8.70 20.59
CA ALA A 74 0.31 8.38 21.59
C ALA A 74 -1.10 8.70 21.08
N GLY A 75 -1.27 9.81 20.35
CA GLY A 75 -2.52 10.14 19.68
C GLY A 75 -2.92 9.12 18.61
N LEU A 76 -1.96 8.56 17.87
CA LEU A 76 -2.23 7.44 16.97
C LEU A 76 -2.78 6.22 17.72
N VAL A 77 -2.18 5.85 18.85
CA VAL A 77 -2.65 4.72 19.68
C VAL A 77 -4.03 5.00 20.27
N GLU A 78 -4.31 6.22 20.66
CA GLU A 78 -5.67 6.64 21.11
C GLU A 78 -6.68 6.48 19.96
N MET A 79 -6.40 7.01 18.80
CA MET A 79 -7.27 6.89 17.62
C MET A 79 -7.55 5.41 17.28
N ILE A 80 -6.53 4.55 17.27
CA ILE A 80 -6.69 3.10 17.05
C ILE A 80 -7.61 2.50 18.12
N THR A 81 -7.40 2.83 19.39
CA THR A 81 -8.20 2.34 20.51
C THR A 81 -9.65 2.78 20.39
N ASP A 82 -9.87 4.08 20.18
CA ASP A 82 -11.22 4.65 20.05
C ASP A 82 -11.98 4.06 18.87
N THR A 83 -11.33 3.93 17.71
CA THR A 83 -11.90 3.29 16.53
C THR A 83 -12.28 1.83 16.81
N THR A 84 -11.37 1.07 17.42
CA THR A 84 -11.63 -0.34 17.77
C THR A 84 -12.83 -0.49 18.68
N LEU A 85 -12.91 0.33 19.73
CA LEU A 85 -14.01 0.29 20.71
C LEU A 85 -15.33 0.79 20.11
N ALA A 86 -15.31 1.80 19.25
CA ALA A 86 -16.51 2.26 18.55
C ALA A 86 -17.10 1.19 17.62
N MET A 87 -16.25 0.39 17.01
CA MET A 87 -16.65 -0.72 16.13
C MET A 87 -17.13 -1.96 16.92
N ASP A 88 -16.85 -2.08 18.23
CA ASP A 88 -17.02 -3.32 18.99
C ASP A 88 -18.47 -3.85 18.97
N GLY A 89 -19.46 -2.97 19.09
CA GLY A 89 -20.87 -3.34 19.04
C GLY A 89 -21.32 -3.76 17.64
N PRO A 90 -21.36 -2.84 16.65
CA PRO A 90 -21.97 -3.10 15.35
C PRO A 90 -21.14 -4.06 14.47
N ILE A 91 -19.83 -3.76 14.30
CA ILE A 91 -18.95 -4.60 13.47
C ILE A 91 -18.70 -5.95 14.13
N GLY A 92 -18.61 -5.99 15.47
CA GLY A 92 -18.45 -7.23 16.21
C GLY A 92 -19.64 -8.17 16.08
N ARG A 93 -20.87 -7.67 16.00
CA ARG A 93 -22.04 -8.50 15.70
C ARG A 93 -22.00 -9.05 14.28
N ASP A 94 -21.79 -8.17 13.30
CA ASP A 94 -21.71 -8.55 11.89
C ASP A 94 -20.59 -9.57 11.63
N LEU A 95 -19.43 -9.41 12.29
CA LEU A 95 -18.32 -10.34 12.18
C LEU A 95 -18.64 -11.71 12.79
N ARG A 96 -19.33 -11.77 13.94
CA ARG A 96 -19.80 -13.03 14.54
C ARG A 96 -20.84 -13.73 13.67
N GLU A 97 -21.80 -12.99 13.11
CA GLU A 97 -22.82 -13.53 12.20
C GLU A 97 -22.21 -14.04 10.89
N PHE A 98 -21.23 -13.32 10.34
CA PHE A 98 -20.49 -13.77 9.17
C PHE A 98 -19.66 -15.02 9.46
N ALA A 99 -19.21 -15.19 10.69
CA ALA A 99 -18.41 -16.31 11.20
C ALA A 99 -17.21 -16.64 10.25
N PRO A 100 -16.24 -15.73 10.09
CA PRO A 100 -15.13 -15.93 9.18
C PRO A 100 -14.21 -17.05 9.66
N HIS A 101 -13.59 -17.76 8.70
CA HIS A 101 -12.55 -18.74 9.00
C HIS A 101 -11.16 -18.11 9.13
N CYS A 102 -11.01 -16.86 8.69
CA CYS A 102 -9.75 -16.13 8.74
C CYS A 102 -10.02 -14.62 8.66
N VAL A 103 -9.21 -13.84 9.38
CA VAL A 103 -9.14 -12.38 9.26
C VAL A 103 -7.88 -11.99 8.49
N VAL A 104 -8.05 -11.19 7.46
CA VAL A 104 -6.95 -10.52 6.74
C VAL A 104 -7.01 -9.05 7.08
N SER A 105 -5.95 -8.48 7.60
CA SER A 105 -5.93 -7.06 7.92
C SER A 105 -4.68 -6.38 7.39
N ASP A 106 -4.86 -5.18 6.87
CA ASP A 106 -3.73 -4.33 6.49
C ASP A 106 -2.79 -4.11 7.68
N SER A 107 -1.50 -4.00 7.42
CA SER A 107 -0.46 -3.88 8.45
C SER A 107 -0.59 -2.65 9.34
N LEU A 108 -1.30 -1.62 8.89
CA LEU A 108 -1.64 -0.41 9.65
C LEU A 108 -3.08 -0.42 10.19
N CYS A 109 -3.87 -1.43 9.83
CA CYS A 109 -5.24 -1.61 10.29
C CYS A 109 -5.26 -2.49 11.55
N PHE A 110 -4.90 -1.93 12.68
CA PHE A 110 -4.69 -2.69 13.93
C PHE A 110 -5.97 -3.27 14.51
N TRP A 111 -7.14 -2.68 14.25
CA TRP A 111 -8.42 -3.21 14.74
C TRP A 111 -8.76 -4.58 14.14
N GLY A 112 -8.40 -4.87 12.88
CA GLY A 112 -8.59 -6.21 12.32
C GLY A 112 -7.74 -7.28 13.03
N LYS A 113 -6.50 -6.95 13.40
CA LYS A 113 -5.64 -7.81 14.22
C LYS A 113 -6.24 -8.04 15.62
N LEU A 114 -6.72 -6.97 16.27
CA LEU A 114 -7.36 -7.04 17.58
C LEU A 114 -8.61 -7.91 17.55
N TRP A 115 -9.45 -7.79 16.51
CA TRP A 115 -10.63 -8.63 16.31
C TRP A 115 -10.28 -10.09 16.13
N SER A 116 -9.25 -10.38 15.31
CA SER A 116 -8.75 -11.74 15.14
C SER A 116 -8.37 -12.38 16.47
N ALA A 117 -7.59 -11.63 17.28
CA ALA A 117 -7.16 -12.09 18.59
C ALA A 117 -8.31 -12.28 19.58
N LYS A 118 -9.28 -11.34 19.63
CA LYS A 118 -10.46 -11.41 20.51
C LYS A 118 -11.37 -12.60 20.20
N LEU A 119 -11.47 -12.97 18.92
CA LEU A 119 -12.31 -14.08 18.45
C LEU A 119 -11.57 -15.41 18.28
N GLY A 120 -10.27 -15.46 18.57
CA GLY A 120 -9.45 -16.68 18.40
C GLY A 120 -9.35 -17.14 16.93
N LEU A 121 -9.46 -16.22 15.97
CA LEU A 121 -9.46 -16.54 14.54
C LEU A 121 -8.03 -16.51 13.96
N PRO A 122 -7.73 -17.38 12.96
CA PRO A 122 -6.51 -17.22 12.18
C PRO A 122 -6.37 -15.85 11.57
N TYR A 123 -5.16 -15.30 11.64
CA TYR A 123 -4.83 -13.95 11.20
C TYR A 123 -3.81 -13.96 10.07
N VAL A 124 -4.04 -13.15 9.05
CA VAL A 124 -3.07 -12.86 7.99
C VAL A 124 -2.85 -11.34 7.90
N CYS A 125 -1.61 -10.92 8.07
CA CYS A 125 -1.23 -9.54 7.84
C CYS A 125 -1.08 -9.27 6.34
N SER A 126 -1.66 -8.19 5.85
CA SER A 126 -1.55 -7.70 4.47
C SER A 126 -0.66 -6.46 4.45
N THR A 127 0.58 -6.59 3.97
CA THR A 127 1.60 -5.53 4.02
C THR A 127 1.83 -4.95 2.63
N THR A 128 1.38 -3.72 2.42
CA THR A 128 1.45 -3.00 1.14
C THR A 128 2.73 -2.16 0.99
N THR A 129 3.59 -2.16 2.00
CA THR A 129 4.90 -1.54 2.03
C THR A 129 5.99 -2.60 2.21
N PHE A 130 7.23 -2.21 2.53
CA PHE A 130 8.22 -3.19 3.01
C PHE A 130 7.76 -3.83 4.31
N ALA A 131 8.05 -5.12 4.46
CA ALA A 131 7.90 -5.78 5.73
C ALA A 131 8.98 -5.31 6.71
N PHE A 132 8.59 -5.14 7.99
CA PHE A 132 9.49 -4.73 9.06
C PHE A 132 9.59 -5.80 10.15
N ASN A 133 10.82 -6.03 10.61
CA ASN A 133 11.16 -6.82 11.78
C ASN A 133 12.27 -6.11 12.58
N ARG A 134 12.84 -6.74 13.59
CA ARG A 134 13.93 -6.14 14.40
C ARG A 134 15.13 -5.72 13.56
N GLU A 135 15.48 -6.51 12.53
CA GLU A 135 16.62 -6.26 11.64
C GLU A 135 16.40 -5.11 10.66
N THR A 136 15.15 -4.87 10.29
CA THR A 136 14.76 -3.82 9.35
C THR A 136 14.25 -2.56 10.05
N ALA A 137 13.90 -2.62 11.34
CA ALA A 137 13.39 -1.49 12.12
C ALA A 137 14.32 -0.26 12.07
N GLY A 138 15.64 -0.47 12.05
CA GLY A 138 16.65 0.59 11.95
C GLY A 138 16.67 1.33 10.61
N MET A 139 15.95 0.86 9.58
CA MET A 139 15.82 1.56 8.30
C MET A 139 14.98 2.82 8.43
N MET A 140 14.02 2.83 9.36
CA MET A 140 13.28 4.04 9.75
C MET A 140 14.00 4.68 10.94
N LYS A 141 14.87 5.67 10.65
CA LYS A 141 15.59 6.42 11.69
C LYS A 141 14.60 7.21 12.54
N GLN A 142 14.52 6.89 13.81
CA GLN A 142 13.81 7.71 14.79
C GLN A 142 14.70 8.88 15.23
N THR A 143 14.10 10.06 15.32
CA THR A 143 14.80 11.23 15.86
C THR A 143 14.77 11.23 17.39
N PRO A 144 15.75 11.85 18.08
CA PRO A 144 15.70 11.99 19.53
C PRO A 144 14.42 12.63 20.04
N GLY A 145 13.85 13.59 19.27
CA GLY A 145 12.57 14.22 19.61
C GLY A 145 11.36 13.28 19.50
N GLN A 146 11.39 12.28 18.61
CA GLN A 146 10.34 11.25 18.55
C GLN A 146 10.42 10.33 19.76
N LEU A 147 11.62 9.92 20.15
CA LEU A 147 11.82 9.09 21.34
C LEU A 147 11.36 9.82 22.63
N PHE A 148 11.70 11.10 22.78
CA PHE A 148 11.23 11.92 23.90
C PHE A 148 9.70 11.99 23.95
N ARG A 149 9.03 12.25 22.82
CA ARG A 149 7.56 12.29 22.73
C ARG A 149 6.92 10.94 23.05
N LEU A 150 7.53 9.83 22.64
CA LEU A 150 7.08 8.48 23.02
C LEU A 150 7.13 8.29 24.54
N LEU A 151 8.19 8.73 25.19
CA LEU A 151 8.33 8.67 26.64
C LEU A 151 7.27 9.51 27.34
N MET A 152 7.01 10.73 26.88
CA MET A 152 5.96 11.61 27.42
C MET A 152 4.54 11.04 27.20
N GLY A 153 4.31 10.30 26.12
CA GLY A 153 3.03 9.66 25.81
C GLY A 153 2.72 8.37 26.59
N ARG A 154 3.68 7.82 27.37
CA ARG A 154 3.53 6.48 28.01
C ARG A 154 2.26 6.34 28.85
N GLY A 155 1.85 7.39 29.57
CA GLY A 155 0.63 7.36 30.39
C GLY A 155 -0.65 7.24 29.55
N ARG A 156 -0.70 7.94 28.41
CA ARG A 156 -1.81 7.84 27.44
C ARG A 156 -1.87 6.43 26.84
N ILE A 157 -0.74 5.91 26.36
CA ILE A 157 -0.63 4.58 25.78
C ILE A 157 -1.07 3.51 26.79
N ARG A 158 -0.64 3.60 28.07
CA ARG A 158 -1.05 2.65 29.11
C ARG A 158 -2.56 2.62 29.29
N ARG A 159 -3.21 3.80 29.39
CA ARG A 159 -4.67 3.89 29.49
C ARG A 159 -5.38 3.25 28.29
N CYS A 160 -4.85 3.42 27.07
CA CYS A 160 -5.38 2.76 25.90
C CYS A 160 -5.32 1.23 26.01
N MET A 161 -4.19 0.69 26.49
CA MET A 161 -4.05 -0.76 26.68
C MET A 161 -5.00 -1.29 27.76
N GLU A 162 -5.21 -0.53 28.83
CA GLU A 162 -6.18 -0.86 29.90
C GLU A 162 -7.60 -0.91 29.34
N ARG A 163 -8.05 0.12 28.60
CA ARG A 163 -9.37 0.17 27.95
C ARG A 163 -9.60 -0.99 26.99
N LEU A 164 -8.59 -1.36 26.19
CA LEU A 164 -8.68 -2.52 25.29
C LEU A 164 -8.85 -3.83 26.07
N ARG A 165 -8.10 -4.04 27.18
CA ARG A 165 -8.23 -5.24 28.02
C ARG A 165 -9.60 -5.32 28.68
N GLU A 166 -10.12 -4.22 29.23
CA GLU A 166 -11.46 -4.12 29.81
C GLU A 166 -12.56 -4.48 28.81
N ALA A 167 -12.33 -4.15 27.53
CA ALA A 167 -13.22 -4.55 26.43
C ALA A 167 -12.97 -5.98 25.91
N GLY A 168 -12.11 -6.77 26.55
CA GLY A 168 -11.84 -8.16 26.22
C GLY A 168 -10.87 -8.39 25.07
N TYR A 169 -10.06 -7.38 24.70
CA TYR A 169 -8.99 -7.56 23.71
C TYR A 169 -7.70 -8.07 24.38
N PRO A 170 -7.10 -9.17 23.91
CA PRO A 170 -5.92 -9.76 24.53
C PRO A 170 -4.65 -8.99 24.12
N VAL A 171 -4.41 -7.83 24.73
CA VAL A 171 -3.21 -7.02 24.49
C VAL A 171 -2.33 -6.99 25.75
N SER A 172 -1.08 -7.47 25.68
CA SER A 172 -0.13 -7.39 26.77
C SER A 172 0.61 -6.05 26.79
N GLY A 173 0.82 -5.43 25.66
CA GLY A 173 1.46 -4.13 25.54
C GLY A 173 1.44 -3.53 24.14
N LEU A 174 2.11 -2.38 24.01
CA LEU A 174 2.17 -1.62 22.77
C LEU A 174 2.76 -2.43 21.60
N LEU A 175 3.78 -3.25 21.87
CA LEU A 175 4.42 -4.04 20.80
C LEU A 175 3.48 -5.08 20.21
N ASP A 176 2.61 -5.68 21.02
CA ASP A 176 1.59 -6.61 20.50
C ASP A 176 0.58 -5.92 19.60
N LEU A 177 0.31 -4.64 19.87
CA LEU A 177 -0.58 -3.86 19.02
C LEU A 177 0.06 -3.58 17.65
N ILE A 178 1.28 -3.07 17.62
CA ILE A 178 1.89 -2.47 16.41
C ILE A 178 2.85 -3.37 15.64
N GLN A 179 3.33 -4.47 16.23
CA GLN A 179 4.27 -5.38 15.58
C GLN A 179 3.64 -6.74 15.28
N ASN A 180 4.03 -7.31 14.17
CA ASN A 180 3.82 -8.71 13.87
C ASN A 180 5.12 -9.48 14.15
N SER A 181 4.99 -10.68 14.73
CA SER A 181 6.13 -11.58 14.91
C SER A 181 6.50 -12.28 13.61
N ASN A 182 7.65 -12.92 13.56
CA ASN A 182 8.01 -13.81 12.45
C ASN A 182 7.08 -15.04 12.32
N ASP A 183 6.23 -15.31 13.32
CA ASP A 183 5.24 -16.39 13.29
C ASP A 183 3.87 -15.94 12.73
N THR A 184 3.72 -14.65 12.44
CA THR A 184 2.49 -14.12 11.83
C THR A 184 2.45 -14.42 10.34
N ASP A 185 1.40 -15.12 9.88
CA ASP A 185 1.16 -15.28 8.45
C ASP A 185 1.03 -13.91 7.81
N THR A 186 1.88 -13.61 6.83
CA THR A 186 1.98 -12.28 6.24
C THR A 186 2.07 -12.37 4.72
N ILE A 187 1.27 -11.56 4.04
CA ILE A 187 1.38 -11.30 2.60
C ILE A 187 2.07 -9.96 2.41
N VAL A 188 3.13 -9.95 1.60
CA VAL A 188 3.89 -8.73 1.28
C VAL A 188 3.83 -8.51 -0.23
N TYR A 189 3.30 -7.36 -0.66
CA TYR A 189 3.09 -7.04 -2.09
C TYR A 189 4.38 -6.58 -2.78
N THR A 190 5.47 -7.29 -2.49
CA THR A 190 6.75 -7.14 -3.17
C THR A 190 7.44 -8.50 -3.30
N SER A 191 8.50 -8.60 -4.11
CA SER A 191 9.28 -9.84 -4.20
C SER A 191 10.33 -9.94 -3.10
N ARG A 192 10.78 -11.16 -2.81
CA ARG A 192 11.87 -11.41 -1.87
C ARG A 192 13.16 -10.68 -2.27
N ALA A 193 13.45 -10.61 -3.57
CA ALA A 193 14.63 -9.90 -4.09
C ALA A 193 14.54 -8.38 -3.92
N PHE A 194 13.34 -7.80 -3.97
CA PHE A 194 13.13 -6.36 -3.78
C PHE A 194 13.05 -5.97 -2.30
N GLN A 195 12.59 -6.87 -1.42
CA GLN A 195 12.54 -6.65 0.03
C GLN A 195 13.96 -6.52 0.62
N PRO A 196 14.28 -5.43 1.31
CA PRO A 196 15.54 -5.34 2.05
C PRO A 196 15.64 -6.41 3.16
N LYS A 197 16.81 -7.02 3.33
CA LYS A 197 17.09 -8.06 4.34
C LYS A 197 16.04 -9.19 4.36
N ALA A 198 15.61 -9.63 3.18
CA ALA A 198 14.53 -10.62 3.02
C ALA A 198 14.81 -11.95 3.77
N ASP A 199 16.08 -12.31 3.97
CA ASP A 199 16.48 -13.55 4.63
C ASP A 199 16.24 -13.57 6.14
N THR A 200 15.94 -12.41 6.73
CA THR A 200 15.58 -12.29 8.16
C THR A 200 14.11 -12.61 8.44
N PHE A 201 13.30 -12.79 7.39
CA PHE A 201 11.87 -13.12 7.52
C PHE A 201 11.66 -14.63 7.38
N SER A 202 10.79 -15.18 8.22
CA SER A 202 10.44 -16.61 8.24
C SER A 202 9.62 -17.03 6.99
N SER A 203 9.35 -18.33 6.89
CA SER A 203 8.47 -18.91 5.85
C SER A 203 7.00 -18.46 5.96
N LYS A 204 6.62 -17.85 7.08
CA LYS A 204 5.29 -17.25 7.26
C LYS A 204 5.06 -16.02 6.36
N TYR A 205 6.13 -15.37 5.92
CA TYR A 205 6.07 -14.22 5.02
C TYR A 205 6.05 -14.68 3.56
N ALA A 206 4.91 -14.49 2.91
CA ALA A 206 4.74 -14.71 1.48
C ALA A 206 5.02 -13.40 0.73
N PHE A 207 6.20 -13.26 0.15
CA PHE A 207 6.54 -12.18 -0.76
C PHE A 207 5.95 -12.51 -2.11
N ILE A 208 4.82 -11.87 -2.46
CA ILE A 208 4.00 -12.27 -3.62
C ILE A 208 4.25 -11.41 -4.87
N GLY A 209 5.06 -10.34 -4.77
CA GLY A 209 5.18 -9.36 -5.85
C GLY A 209 3.98 -8.40 -5.86
N PRO A 210 3.98 -7.39 -6.76
CA PRO A 210 2.84 -6.49 -6.92
C PRO A 210 1.60 -7.24 -7.41
N SER A 211 0.43 -6.80 -6.93
CA SER A 211 -0.85 -7.41 -7.25
C SER A 211 -1.42 -6.83 -8.56
N ILE A 212 -0.86 -7.23 -9.69
CA ILE A 212 -1.26 -6.77 -11.02
C ILE A 212 -2.37 -7.66 -11.57
N PRO A 213 -3.51 -7.12 -12.05
CA PRO A 213 -4.57 -7.90 -12.66
C PRO A 213 -4.14 -8.48 -14.02
N GLU A 214 -4.78 -9.57 -14.47
CA GLU A 214 -4.50 -10.18 -15.78
C GLU A 214 -4.87 -9.27 -16.95
N GLN A 215 -6.02 -8.61 -16.82
CA GLN A 215 -6.51 -7.69 -17.85
C GLN A 215 -6.07 -6.28 -17.51
N ILE A 216 -5.28 -5.71 -18.39
CA ILE A 216 -4.81 -4.33 -18.31
C ILE A 216 -5.40 -3.60 -19.50
N GLY A 217 -5.84 -2.37 -19.31
CA GLY A 217 -6.34 -1.52 -20.37
C GLY A 217 -5.35 -1.42 -21.55
N ALA A 218 -5.86 -1.26 -22.77
CA ALA A 218 -5.01 -1.20 -23.96
C ALA A 218 -4.06 0.01 -23.98
N GLY A 219 -4.42 1.08 -23.29
CA GLY A 219 -3.74 2.38 -23.34
C GLY A 219 -3.85 3.03 -24.75
N GLU A 220 -3.50 4.30 -24.84
CA GLU A 220 -3.51 5.02 -26.12
C GLU A 220 -2.27 4.68 -26.96
N ALA A 221 -2.44 4.42 -28.25
CA ALA A 221 -1.34 3.98 -29.14
C ALA A 221 -0.22 5.02 -29.23
N GLU A 222 -0.57 6.30 -29.18
CA GLU A 222 0.35 7.44 -29.21
C GLU A 222 1.28 7.53 -27.99
N TRP A 223 0.95 6.87 -26.86
CA TRP A 223 1.79 6.86 -25.66
C TRP A 223 2.92 5.85 -25.67
N LYS A 224 3.16 5.17 -26.79
CA LYS A 224 4.24 4.20 -26.90
C LYS A 224 5.61 4.84 -26.65
N GLY A 225 6.34 4.31 -25.67
CA GLY A 225 7.66 4.82 -25.26
C GLY A 225 7.62 6.14 -24.50
N CYS A 226 6.46 6.55 -23.97
CA CYS A 226 6.28 7.83 -23.26
C CYS A 226 7.15 7.97 -22.01
N CYS A 227 7.37 9.21 -21.61
CA CYS A 227 7.73 9.57 -20.25
C CYS A 227 6.42 9.71 -19.45
N TYR A 228 6.18 8.80 -18.52
CA TYR A 228 5.04 8.92 -17.62
C TYR A 228 5.44 9.67 -16.35
N ILE A 229 4.57 10.56 -15.86
CA ILE A 229 4.81 11.39 -14.66
C ILE A 229 3.59 11.31 -13.75
N SER A 230 3.79 10.87 -12.51
CA SER A 230 2.72 10.83 -11.50
C SER A 230 3.28 10.94 -10.07
N LEU A 231 2.66 11.81 -9.28
CA LEU A 231 2.93 11.95 -7.85
C LEU A 231 1.96 11.15 -6.97
N GLY A 232 1.21 10.21 -7.57
CA GLY A 232 0.23 9.36 -6.88
C GLY A 232 -1.08 10.07 -6.56
N THR A 233 -1.81 9.57 -5.56
CA THR A 233 -3.20 9.99 -5.27
C THR A 233 -3.34 10.95 -4.09
N VAL A 234 -2.35 11.05 -3.20
CA VAL A 234 -2.47 11.81 -1.94
C VAL A 234 -1.79 13.18 -2.04
N ASN A 235 -0.49 13.23 -2.33
CA ASN A 235 0.31 14.47 -2.36
C ASN A 235 0.61 14.91 -3.79
N ASN A 236 -0.40 14.96 -4.64
CA ASN A 236 -0.28 15.28 -6.07
C ASN A 236 -0.59 16.74 -6.43
N ARG A 237 -0.97 17.58 -5.49
CA ARG A 237 -1.22 19.02 -5.71
C ARG A 237 0.09 19.81 -5.75
N ASN A 238 0.97 19.51 -6.70
CA ASN A 238 2.27 20.15 -6.83
C ASN A 238 2.40 20.83 -8.21
N LEU A 239 1.61 21.89 -8.40
CA LEU A 239 1.61 22.66 -9.66
C LEU A 239 3.01 23.11 -10.10
N PRO A 240 3.89 23.66 -9.22
CA PRO A 240 5.25 24.03 -9.63
C PRO A 240 6.07 22.86 -10.17
N PHE A 241 5.92 21.65 -9.61
CA PHE A 241 6.61 20.47 -10.11
C PHE A 241 6.13 20.08 -11.51
N TYR A 242 4.82 20.08 -11.75
CA TYR A 242 4.29 19.75 -13.07
C TYR A 242 4.68 20.80 -14.12
N GLN A 243 4.66 22.07 -13.78
CA GLN A 243 5.15 23.15 -14.66
C GLN A 243 6.63 22.97 -14.99
N ALA A 244 7.47 22.62 -14.00
CA ALA A 244 8.88 22.32 -14.22
C ALA A 244 9.06 21.08 -15.13
N CYS A 245 8.21 20.05 -15.01
CA CYS A 245 8.23 18.89 -15.91
C CYS A 245 7.86 19.26 -17.35
N ILE A 246 6.84 20.09 -17.56
CA ILE A 246 6.46 20.59 -18.89
C ILE A 246 7.62 21.35 -19.52
N GLU A 247 8.22 22.28 -18.80
CA GLU A 247 9.35 23.06 -19.30
C GLU A 247 10.58 22.18 -19.57
N ALA A 248 10.86 21.23 -18.69
CA ALA A 248 11.96 20.28 -18.86
C ALA A 248 11.85 19.46 -20.15
N LEU A 249 10.62 19.03 -20.50
CA LEU A 249 10.37 18.09 -21.57
C LEU A 249 9.77 18.72 -22.84
N ARG A 250 9.67 20.03 -22.87
CA ARG A 250 9.08 20.81 -23.98
C ARG A 250 9.69 20.51 -25.35
N GLN A 251 10.98 20.23 -25.41
CA GLN A 251 11.73 20.01 -26.64
C GLN A 251 12.05 18.54 -26.92
N GLU A 252 11.47 17.62 -26.14
CA GLU A 252 11.69 16.19 -26.37
C GLU A 252 10.82 15.66 -27.51
N SER A 253 11.31 14.65 -28.20
CA SER A 253 10.62 14.05 -29.37
C SER A 253 9.70 12.88 -28.99
N PHE A 254 9.69 12.46 -27.74
CA PHE A 254 8.85 11.37 -27.26
C PHE A 254 7.61 11.88 -26.54
N PRO A 255 6.50 11.11 -26.52
CA PRO A 255 5.30 11.48 -25.78
C PRO A 255 5.56 11.63 -24.28
N VAL A 256 4.87 12.58 -23.65
CA VAL A 256 4.90 12.78 -22.20
C VAL A 256 3.49 12.71 -21.67
N VAL A 257 3.20 11.81 -20.73
CA VAL A 257 1.89 11.68 -20.09
C VAL A 257 2.02 12.09 -18.63
N ILE A 258 1.28 13.11 -18.22
CA ILE A 258 1.30 13.64 -16.85
C ILE A 258 -0.07 13.46 -16.21
N SER A 259 -0.14 12.63 -15.16
CA SER A 259 -1.32 12.52 -14.30
C SER A 259 -1.21 13.50 -13.13
N VAL A 260 -1.97 14.60 -13.20
CA VAL A 260 -1.85 15.73 -12.27
C VAL A 260 -2.77 15.62 -11.05
N GLY A 261 -3.70 14.65 -11.03
CA GLY A 261 -4.73 14.50 -9.99
C GLY A 261 -6.02 15.23 -10.31
N GLU A 262 -7.16 14.68 -9.87
CA GLU A 262 -8.51 15.16 -10.18
C GLU A 262 -8.80 16.57 -9.64
N GLN A 263 -8.04 17.00 -8.62
CA GLN A 263 -8.23 18.31 -7.98
C GLN A 263 -7.33 19.41 -8.54
N THR A 264 -6.50 19.09 -9.55
CA THR A 264 -5.63 20.07 -10.19
C THR A 264 -6.38 20.77 -11.34
N ASP A 265 -6.43 22.08 -11.31
CA ASP A 265 -7.02 22.87 -12.38
C ASP A 265 -6.11 22.86 -13.62
N LEU A 266 -6.58 22.24 -14.70
CA LEU A 266 -5.84 22.15 -15.96
C LEU A 266 -5.66 23.51 -16.64
N SER A 267 -6.51 24.50 -16.37
CA SER A 267 -6.40 25.85 -16.94
C SER A 267 -5.19 26.63 -16.40
N ALA A 268 -4.60 26.14 -15.30
CA ALA A 268 -3.35 26.70 -14.75
C ALA A 268 -2.11 26.39 -15.62
N PHE A 269 -2.22 25.47 -16.59
CA PHE A 269 -1.14 25.13 -17.51
C PHE A 269 -1.35 25.83 -18.85
N ARG A 270 -0.38 26.67 -19.24
CA ARG A 270 -0.40 27.43 -20.49
C ARG A 270 0.67 26.91 -21.43
N ASP A 271 0.45 27.08 -22.72
CA ASP A 271 1.43 26.77 -23.78
C ASP A 271 2.03 25.35 -23.67
N VAL A 272 1.18 24.35 -23.42
CA VAL A 272 1.58 22.96 -23.33
C VAL A 272 1.80 22.41 -24.74
N PRO A 273 2.98 21.85 -25.06
CA PRO A 273 3.23 21.23 -26.36
C PRO A 273 2.30 20.05 -26.65
N GLU A 274 2.00 19.81 -27.92
CA GLU A 274 1.05 18.76 -28.36
C GLU A 274 1.45 17.33 -27.94
N HIS A 275 2.76 17.06 -27.81
CA HIS A 275 3.26 15.75 -27.35
C HIS A 275 3.20 15.54 -25.84
N ILE A 276 2.75 16.55 -25.07
CA ILE A 276 2.59 16.49 -23.61
C ILE A 276 1.09 16.41 -23.27
N PHE A 277 0.67 15.24 -22.79
CA PHE A 277 -0.71 14.92 -22.45
C PHE A 277 -0.96 15.11 -20.96
N LEU A 278 -1.63 16.21 -20.59
CA LEU A 278 -2.08 16.43 -19.22
C LEU A 278 -3.43 15.73 -19.00
N ARG A 279 -3.51 14.92 -17.98
CA ARG A 279 -4.74 14.21 -17.60
C ARG A 279 -4.97 14.32 -16.09
N PRO A 280 -6.20 14.57 -15.63
CA PRO A 280 -6.54 14.48 -14.22
C PRO A 280 -6.25 13.09 -13.66
N ARG A 281 -6.60 12.07 -14.45
CA ARG A 281 -6.40 10.64 -14.13
C ARG A 281 -6.17 9.82 -15.39
N VAL A 282 -5.37 8.76 -15.27
CA VAL A 282 -5.15 7.76 -16.32
C VAL A 282 -5.26 6.35 -15.74
N ASP A 283 -5.46 5.35 -16.59
CA ASP A 283 -5.17 3.96 -16.22
C ASP A 283 -3.65 3.80 -16.15
N GLN A 284 -3.11 3.86 -14.93
CA GLN A 284 -1.67 3.82 -14.69
C GLN A 284 -1.00 2.56 -15.24
N LEU A 285 -1.66 1.41 -15.11
CA LEU A 285 -1.11 0.15 -15.62
C LEU A 285 -1.03 0.15 -17.15
N ALA A 286 -2.07 0.67 -17.82
CA ALA A 286 -2.09 0.79 -19.27
C ALA A 286 -0.99 1.74 -19.80
N VAL A 287 -0.74 2.85 -19.10
CA VAL A 287 0.35 3.78 -19.44
C VAL A 287 1.70 3.13 -19.18
N LEU A 288 1.91 2.51 -18.01
CA LEU A 288 3.18 1.87 -17.63
C LEU A 288 3.55 0.72 -18.56
N ALA A 289 2.58 -0.04 -19.06
CA ALA A 289 2.83 -1.10 -20.05
C ALA A 289 3.45 -0.56 -21.37
N ARG A 290 3.35 0.75 -21.60
CA ARG A 290 3.87 1.43 -22.81
C ARG A 290 5.03 2.38 -22.53
N ALA A 291 5.28 2.73 -21.26
CA ALA A 291 6.22 3.76 -20.87
C ALA A 291 7.68 3.38 -21.13
N GLY A 292 8.46 4.40 -21.50
CA GLY A 292 9.91 4.30 -21.66
C GLY A 292 10.67 4.65 -20.37
N VAL A 293 10.11 5.53 -19.55
CA VAL A 293 10.61 5.98 -18.25
C VAL A 293 9.43 6.47 -17.40
N PHE A 294 9.53 6.32 -16.08
CA PHE A 294 8.51 6.77 -15.15
C PHE A 294 9.09 7.70 -14.08
N VAL A 295 8.60 8.94 -14.04
CA VAL A 295 8.91 9.91 -12.98
C VAL A 295 7.88 9.74 -11.87
N THR A 296 8.30 9.28 -10.71
CA THR A 296 7.41 8.85 -9.64
C THR A 296 7.79 9.41 -8.26
N HIS A 297 6.79 9.65 -7.42
CA HIS A 297 6.99 9.96 -5.99
C HIS A 297 7.51 8.77 -5.16
N CYS A 298 7.67 7.60 -5.77
CA CYS A 298 8.17 6.37 -5.13
C CYS A 298 7.24 5.77 -4.06
N GLY A 299 5.93 5.97 -4.13
CA GLY A 299 5.00 5.13 -3.37
C GLY A 299 5.19 3.67 -3.78
N MET A 300 5.13 2.74 -2.80
CA MET A 300 5.45 1.32 -3.05
C MET A 300 4.71 0.74 -4.25
N ASN A 301 3.39 0.99 -4.36
CA ASN A 301 2.59 0.46 -5.46
C ASN A 301 3.05 1.02 -6.80
N SER A 302 3.14 2.35 -6.93
CA SER A 302 3.54 2.99 -8.19
C SER A 302 4.94 2.56 -8.64
N ALA A 303 5.91 2.51 -7.72
CA ALA A 303 7.26 2.06 -8.03
C ALA A 303 7.27 0.57 -8.45
N SER A 304 6.55 -0.29 -7.72
CA SER A 304 6.44 -1.71 -8.02
C SER A 304 5.72 -1.97 -9.35
N GLU A 305 4.66 -1.20 -9.66
CA GLU A 305 3.94 -1.28 -10.93
C GLU A 305 4.86 -0.88 -12.10
N GLY A 306 5.58 0.24 -11.99
CA GLY A 306 6.55 0.65 -13.01
C GLY A 306 7.62 -0.40 -13.25
N LEU A 307 8.22 -0.92 -12.18
CA LEU A 307 9.24 -1.96 -12.26
C LEU A 307 8.69 -3.30 -12.78
N TYR A 308 7.42 -3.64 -12.49
CA TYR A 308 6.77 -4.86 -13.02
C TYR A 308 6.72 -4.87 -14.56
N PHE A 309 6.54 -3.71 -15.18
CA PHE A 309 6.61 -3.54 -16.64
C PHE A 309 8.04 -3.36 -17.17
N GLY A 310 9.04 -3.41 -16.29
CA GLY A 310 10.44 -3.21 -16.70
C GLY A 310 10.75 -1.76 -17.06
N VAL A 311 9.99 -0.80 -16.53
CA VAL A 311 10.17 0.64 -16.75
C VAL A 311 11.16 1.18 -15.73
N PRO A 312 12.26 1.80 -16.15
CA PRO A 312 13.21 2.44 -15.24
C PRO A 312 12.64 3.74 -14.70
N LEU A 313 13.07 4.13 -13.47
CA LEU A 313 12.41 5.18 -12.68
C LEU A 313 13.29 6.41 -12.49
N VAL A 314 12.67 7.60 -12.59
CA VAL A 314 13.19 8.85 -12.00
C VAL A 314 12.46 9.09 -10.67
N LEU A 315 13.20 9.17 -9.58
CA LEU A 315 12.70 9.04 -8.22
C LEU A 315 12.60 10.41 -7.54
N TYR A 316 11.38 10.83 -7.22
CA TYR A 316 11.11 12.10 -6.53
C TYR A 316 10.30 11.86 -5.24
N PRO A 317 10.89 11.24 -4.20
CA PRO A 317 10.20 10.95 -2.94
C PRO A 317 9.88 12.24 -2.18
N GLN A 318 8.68 12.29 -1.60
CA GLN A 318 8.17 13.42 -0.83
C GLN A 318 8.01 13.08 0.66
N GLN A 319 8.04 11.78 1.02
CA GLN A 319 7.82 11.26 2.37
C GLN A 319 8.91 10.25 2.75
N ALA A 320 9.03 9.94 4.05
CA ALA A 320 10.07 9.05 4.58
C ALA A 320 9.96 7.63 4.00
N GLU A 321 8.75 7.06 3.93
CA GLU A 321 8.49 5.74 3.34
C GLU A 321 8.91 5.69 1.86
N GLN A 322 8.48 6.69 1.08
CA GLN A 322 8.86 6.84 -0.32
C GLN A 322 10.38 6.94 -0.49
N GLY A 323 11.05 7.57 0.49
CA GLY A 323 12.51 7.64 0.56
C GLY A 323 13.19 6.28 0.72
N LEU A 324 12.55 5.32 1.42
CA LEU A 324 13.05 3.94 1.54
C LEU A 324 12.92 3.18 0.21
N VAL A 325 11.77 3.31 -0.45
CA VAL A 325 11.53 2.69 -1.76
C VAL A 325 12.50 3.26 -2.80
N ALA A 326 12.66 4.59 -2.84
CA ALA A 326 13.59 5.26 -3.74
C ALA A 326 15.03 4.76 -3.53
N ARG A 327 15.49 4.65 -2.29
CA ARG A 327 16.82 4.11 -1.96
C ARG A 327 16.97 2.68 -2.49
N ARG A 328 15.94 1.84 -2.28
CA ARG A 328 16.00 0.46 -2.76
C ARG A 328 16.10 0.36 -4.28
N VAL A 329 15.37 1.19 -5.01
CA VAL A 329 15.45 1.26 -6.48
C VAL A 329 16.84 1.72 -6.94
N GLU A 330 17.43 2.72 -6.26
CA GLU A 330 18.81 3.18 -6.53
C GLU A 330 19.85 2.07 -6.26
N GLU A 331 19.76 1.39 -5.13
CA GLU A 331 20.63 0.26 -4.75
C GLU A 331 20.61 -0.85 -5.81
N LEU A 332 19.45 -1.12 -6.40
CA LEU A 332 19.26 -2.12 -7.45
C LEU A 332 19.60 -1.59 -8.86
N GLY A 333 19.93 -0.31 -8.99
CA GLY A 333 20.33 0.30 -10.25
C GLY A 333 19.19 0.48 -11.27
N ALA A 334 17.92 0.43 -10.82
CA ALA A 334 16.75 0.55 -11.72
C ALA A 334 16.17 1.98 -11.79
N GLY A 335 16.82 2.97 -11.15
CA GLY A 335 16.37 4.35 -11.20
C GLY A 335 17.40 5.33 -10.65
N LEU A 336 17.09 6.60 -10.86
CA LEU A 336 17.93 7.74 -10.48
C LEU A 336 17.13 8.74 -9.64
N ARG A 337 17.65 9.14 -8.49
CA ARG A 337 17.00 10.14 -7.64
C ARG A 337 17.15 11.55 -8.18
N LEU A 338 16.02 12.24 -8.32
CA LEU A 338 15.97 13.67 -8.62
C LEU A 338 16.32 14.47 -7.36
N LYS A 339 17.43 15.18 -7.39
CA LYS A 339 17.92 15.96 -6.23
C LYS A 339 17.11 17.24 -6.00
N ARG A 340 16.63 17.87 -7.08
CA ARG A 340 15.81 19.08 -7.05
C ARG A 340 14.85 19.11 -8.25
N PRO A 341 13.62 19.63 -8.09
CA PRO A 341 12.63 19.66 -9.16
C PRO A 341 12.83 20.89 -10.09
N ALA A 342 14.06 21.10 -10.59
CA ALA A 342 14.36 22.13 -11.57
C ALA A 342 14.30 21.55 -12.99
N PRO A 343 13.84 22.33 -14.01
CA PRO A 343 13.68 21.82 -15.38
C PRO A 343 14.92 21.15 -15.95
N GLU A 344 16.10 21.71 -15.75
CA GLU A 344 17.37 21.16 -16.26
C GLU A 344 17.70 19.81 -15.58
N ALA A 345 17.45 19.72 -14.25
CA ALA A 345 17.70 18.50 -13.49
C ALA A 345 16.71 17.38 -13.87
N ILE A 346 15.44 17.72 -14.10
CA ILE A 346 14.40 16.77 -14.57
C ILE A 346 14.77 16.26 -15.95
N ARG A 347 15.11 17.16 -16.90
CA ARG A 347 15.51 16.79 -18.27
C ARG A 347 16.72 15.88 -18.24
N ALA A 348 17.77 16.24 -17.51
CA ALA A 348 18.98 15.44 -17.40
C ALA A 348 18.70 14.03 -16.83
N ALA A 349 17.90 13.93 -15.75
CA ALA A 349 17.54 12.66 -15.14
C ALA A 349 16.70 11.78 -16.08
N VAL A 350 15.69 12.36 -16.74
CA VAL A 350 14.83 11.63 -17.70
C VAL A 350 15.65 11.10 -18.86
N ARG A 351 16.50 11.92 -19.49
CA ARG A 351 17.38 11.49 -20.57
C ARG A 351 18.34 10.41 -20.11
N GLN A 352 19.04 10.59 -19.00
CA GLN A 352 19.98 9.63 -18.47
C GLN A 352 19.31 8.26 -18.23
N VAL A 353 18.16 8.23 -17.52
CA VAL A 353 17.45 6.98 -17.23
C VAL A 353 16.90 6.33 -18.49
N ARG A 354 16.47 7.13 -19.49
CA ARG A 354 15.91 6.64 -20.74
C ARG A 354 16.99 6.09 -21.69
N GLU A 355 18.16 6.73 -21.79
CA GLU A 355 19.22 6.44 -22.74
C GLU A 355 20.17 5.35 -22.24
N GLN A 356 20.49 5.32 -20.94
CA GLN A 356 21.38 4.33 -20.37
C GLN A 356 20.70 2.98 -20.22
N GLN A 357 21.08 2.04 -21.04
CA GLN A 357 20.51 0.67 -21.11
C GLN A 357 20.58 -0.08 -19.78
N SER A 358 21.55 0.24 -18.91
CA SER A 358 21.71 -0.38 -17.60
C SER A 358 20.47 -0.25 -16.71
N TYR A 359 19.86 0.94 -16.65
CA TYR A 359 18.63 1.15 -15.85
C TYR A 359 17.48 0.25 -16.31
N ARG A 360 17.30 0.13 -17.63
CA ARG A 360 16.27 -0.73 -18.20
C ARG A 360 16.55 -2.22 -17.98
N SER A 361 17.80 -2.65 -18.11
CA SER A 361 18.19 -4.03 -17.81
C SER A 361 17.88 -4.40 -16.36
N ARG A 362 18.25 -3.53 -15.41
CA ARG A 362 17.94 -3.72 -13.99
C ARG A 362 16.43 -3.72 -13.68
N ALA A 363 15.68 -2.81 -14.31
CA ALA A 363 14.23 -2.80 -14.16
C ALA A 363 13.59 -4.10 -14.67
N ARG A 364 14.09 -4.68 -15.79
CA ARG A 364 13.63 -5.96 -16.31
C ARG A 364 14.00 -7.15 -15.42
N GLU A 365 15.18 -7.16 -14.80
CA GLU A 365 15.57 -8.17 -13.80
C GLU A 365 14.61 -8.16 -12.60
N ILE A 366 14.27 -6.96 -12.08
CA ILE A 366 13.28 -6.82 -11.01
C ILE A 366 11.90 -7.29 -11.48
N ALA A 367 11.50 -6.96 -12.71
CA ALA A 367 10.24 -7.40 -13.30
C ALA A 367 10.11 -8.93 -13.34
N ALA A 368 11.19 -9.65 -13.70
CA ALA A 368 11.21 -11.10 -13.69
C ALA A 368 10.94 -11.64 -12.27
N GLY A 369 11.67 -11.15 -11.27
CA GLY A 369 11.48 -11.55 -9.87
C GLY A 369 10.08 -11.19 -9.32
N PHE A 370 9.46 -10.10 -9.78
CA PHE A 370 8.08 -9.77 -9.41
C PHE A 370 7.06 -10.74 -10.00
N ARG A 371 7.24 -11.18 -11.25
CA ARG A 371 6.36 -12.16 -11.92
C ARG A 371 6.49 -13.55 -11.30
N GLU A 372 7.72 -13.99 -11.02
CA GLU A 372 8.02 -15.27 -10.37
C GLU A 372 7.47 -15.35 -8.94
N ALA A 373 7.25 -14.23 -8.28
CA ALA A 373 6.72 -14.16 -6.93
C ALA A 373 5.26 -14.68 -6.81
N GLY A 374 4.52 -14.86 -7.89
CA GLY A 374 3.21 -15.52 -7.96
C GLY A 374 1.99 -14.61 -7.80
N GLY A 375 2.18 -13.32 -7.48
CA GLY A 375 1.13 -12.31 -7.48
C GLY A 375 -0.05 -12.62 -6.55
N TYR A 376 -1.20 -12.06 -6.91
CA TYR A 376 -2.45 -12.19 -6.16
C TYR A 376 -2.93 -13.65 -5.99
N ARG A 377 -2.58 -14.57 -6.91
CA ARG A 377 -2.92 -16.00 -6.80
C ARG A 377 -2.24 -16.62 -5.60
N ARG A 378 -0.94 -16.39 -5.44
CA ARG A 378 -0.17 -16.83 -4.26
C ARG A 378 -0.66 -16.15 -2.97
N GLY A 379 -1.08 -14.89 -3.05
CA GLY A 379 -1.73 -14.21 -1.92
C GLY A 379 -3.02 -14.91 -1.48
N ALA A 380 -3.86 -15.29 -2.44
CA ALA A 380 -5.08 -16.05 -2.17
C ALA A 380 -4.77 -17.44 -1.56
N ASP A 381 -3.76 -18.16 -2.08
CA ASP A 381 -3.33 -19.46 -1.52
C ASP A 381 -2.93 -19.31 -0.05
N LYS A 382 -2.12 -18.31 0.29
CA LYS A 382 -1.68 -18.03 1.66
C LYS A 382 -2.84 -17.76 2.62
N ILE A 383 -3.85 -17.02 2.16
CA ILE A 383 -5.08 -16.76 2.93
C ILE A 383 -5.87 -18.05 3.13
N LEU A 384 -5.99 -18.88 2.10
CA LEU A 384 -6.75 -20.13 2.18
C LEU A 384 -6.07 -21.16 3.08
N GLU A 385 -4.72 -21.21 3.10
CA GLU A 385 -3.95 -22.00 4.08
C GLU A 385 -4.27 -21.58 5.52
N ALA A 386 -4.33 -20.27 5.79
CA ALA A 386 -4.73 -19.77 7.11
C ALA A 386 -6.19 -20.11 7.44
N ALA A 387 -7.11 -19.90 6.50
CA ALA A 387 -8.53 -20.19 6.67
C ALA A 387 -8.83 -21.69 6.88
N ALA A 388 -7.98 -22.57 6.36
CA ALA A 388 -8.12 -24.02 6.60
C ALA A 388 -7.90 -24.40 8.08
N ARG A 389 -7.03 -23.69 8.78
CA ARG A 389 -6.82 -23.87 10.23
C ARG A 389 -8.01 -23.42 11.06
N GLY A 390 -8.70 -22.35 10.64
CA GLY A 390 -9.89 -21.84 11.35
C GLY A 390 -11.15 -22.67 11.19
N ARG A 391 -11.20 -23.58 10.21
CA ARG A 391 -12.36 -24.49 10.06
C ARG A 391 -12.46 -25.52 11.18
N GLY A 392 -11.35 -25.87 11.82
CA GLY A 392 -11.33 -26.78 12.98
C GLY A 392 -11.86 -26.14 14.26
N THR A 393 -11.72 -24.82 14.42
CA THR A 393 -12.12 -24.08 15.63
C THR A 393 -13.60 -23.64 15.60
N CYS A 394 -14.20 -23.47 14.42
CA CYS A 394 -15.63 -23.10 14.30
C CYS A 394 -16.61 -24.22 14.70
N ALA A 395 -16.17 -25.48 14.82
CA ALA A 395 -17.03 -26.58 15.23
C ALA A 395 -17.33 -26.59 16.75
N GLU A 396 -16.58 -25.84 17.55
CA GLU A 396 -16.71 -25.79 19.01
C GLU A 396 -17.42 -24.54 19.57
N TYR A 397 -17.80 -23.60 18.70
CA TYR A 397 -18.47 -22.36 19.12
C TYR A 397 -20.00 -22.63 19.24
N THR A 398 -20.40 -23.33 20.29
CA THR A 398 -21.80 -23.33 20.77
C THR A 398 -21.98 -22.00 21.53
N PRO A 399 -22.94 -21.12 21.17
CA PRO A 399 -23.21 -19.94 21.95
C PRO A 399 -23.64 -20.34 23.35
N MET A 400 -22.89 -19.99 24.37
CA MET A 400 -23.47 -19.94 25.71
C MET A 400 -24.49 -18.80 25.70
N LEU A 401 -25.74 -19.22 25.85
CA LEU A 401 -26.92 -18.38 26.06
C LEU A 401 -26.78 -17.49 27.30
#